data_ffe5cc1214ceb952668128f6580b9415
#
_entry.id   ffe5cc1214ceb952668128f6580b9415
#
_cell.length_a   1.000
_cell.length_b   1.000
_cell.length_c   1.000
_cell.angle_alpha   90.00
_cell.angle_beta   90.00
_cell.angle_gamma   90.00
#
_symmetry.space_group_name_H-M   'P 1'
#
loop_
_entity.id
_entity.type
_entity.pdbx_description
1 polymer ?
#
loop_
_entity_poly.entity_id
_entity_poly.type
_entity_poly.pdbx_seq_one_letter_code
_entity_poly.pdbx_strand_id
1 'polypeptide(L)'
;MLKELYLKSIKLAGHKNSKFFLGIFSFIESFIFPIPPDVIIIPMTIAKRQEWIKIALIATVASVLGACLGYFIGYVFFNEIGIKIFEFYSVDPYFWKNKISSEGGIVAWMTLLAIAGFSPLPFKLLTISSGFVHFNLAYFIIVSLLTRGSRFFLIAFLIGNFGPTMKILIEKKLLKLSIIVSIIIIIFAYLVYKFLTNFLT
;
A
#
# COMPACT_ATOMS: atom_id res chain seq x y z
N MET A 1 27.68 15.90 1.50
CA MET A 1 26.42 15.81 2.25
C MET A 1 25.52 14.66 1.78
N LEU A 2 24.98 14.64 0.55
CA LEU A 2 24.11 13.54 0.07
C LEU A 2 24.81 12.17 0.04
N LYS A 3 26.07 12.10 -0.40
CA LYS A 3 26.86 10.86 -0.42
C LYS A 3 27.14 10.31 0.98
N GLU A 4 27.39 11.18 1.95
CA GLU A 4 27.61 10.78 3.36
C GLU A 4 26.34 10.28 4.03
N LEU A 5 25.20 10.95 3.81
CA LEU A 5 23.89 10.49 4.27
C LEU A 5 23.57 9.11 3.69
N TYR A 6 23.87 8.89 2.42
CA TYR A 6 23.70 7.61 1.76
C TYR A 6 24.58 6.51 2.36
N LEU A 7 25.86 6.78 2.59
CA LEU A 7 26.77 5.82 3.22
C LEU A 7 26.36 5.51 4.66
N LYS A 8 25.90 6.50 5.42
CA LYS A 8 25.32 6.31 6.75
C LYS A 8 24.06 5.43 6.72
N SER A 9 23.15 5.65 5.77
CA SER A 9 21.93 4.84 5.64
C SER A 9 22.24 3.38 5.30
N ILE A 10 23.23 3.10 4.42
CA ILE A 10 23.68 1.73 4.15
C ILE A 10 24.33 1.09 5.38
N LYS A 11 25.16 1.84 6.13
CA LYS A 11 25.78 1.33 7.37
C LYS A 11 24.74 0.97 8.42
N LEU A 12 23.73 1.82 8.62
CA LEU A 12 22.60 1.54 9.52
C LEU A 12 21.75 0.37 9.03
N ALA A 13 21.52 0.28 7.72
CA ALA A 13 20.80 -0.82 7.09
C ALA A 13 21.51 -2.18 7.22
N GLY A 14 22.84 -2.19 7.31
CA GLY A 14 23.66 -3.38 7.61
C GLY A 14 23.60 -3.85 9.06
N HIS A 15 23.09 -3.05 9.99
CA HIS A 15 23.07 -3.36 11.41
C HIS A 15 22.21 -4.61 11.74
N LYS A 16 22.51 -5.31 12.84
CA LYS A 16 21.81 -6.53 13.28
C LYS A 16 20.31 -6.31 13.44
N ASN A 17 19.91 -5.17 13.97
CA ASN A 17 18.51 -4.83 14.27
C ASN A 17 17.76 -4.16 13.11
N SER A 18 18.39 -3.97 11.95
CA SER A 18 17.78 -3.24 10.81
C SER A 18 16.46 -3.87 10.33
N LYS A 19 16.34 -5.21 10.41
CA LYS A 19 15.12 -5.93 10.05
C LYS A 19 13.94 -5.62 10.99
N PHE A 20 14.23 -5.48 12.29
CA PHE A 20 13.24 -5.10 13.28
C PHE A 20 12.73 -3.67 13.03
N PHE A 21 13.65 -2.74 12.77
CA PHE A 21 13.28 -1.36 12.39
C PHE A 21 12.48 -1.30 11.10
N LEU A 22 12.85 -2.11 10.09
CA LEU A 22 12.07 -2.22 8.85
C LEU A 22 10.64 -2.68 9.14
N GLY A 23 10.47 -3.71 10.00
CA GLY A 23 9.14 -4.22 10.38
C GLY A 23 8.30 -3.14 11.06
N ILE A 24 8.83 -2.48 12.10
CA ILE A 24 8.13 -1.40 12.80
C ILE A 24 7.76 -0.27 11.84
N PHE A 25 8.70 0.15 11.00
CA PHE A 25 8.50 1.24 10.07
C PHE A 25 7.43 0.91 9.02
N SER A 26 7.48 -0.30 8.43
CA SER A 26 6.49 -0.76 7.46
C SER A 26 5.09 -0.91 8.08
N PHE A 27 5.02 -1.31 9.34
CA PHE A 27 3.78 -1.40 10.10
C PHE A 27 3.16 -0.02 10.31
N ILE A 28 3.92 0.94 10.85
CA ILE A 28 3.43 2.29 11.18
C ILE A 28 3.08 3.08 9.90
N GLU A 29 3.86 2.93 8.82
CA GLU A 29 3.60 3.61 7.54
C GLU A 29 2.20 3.27 7.00
N SER A 30 1.76 2.05 7.18
CA SER A 30 0.51 1.57 6.58
C SER A 30 -0.75 2.25 7.09
N PHE A 31 -0.68 2.97 8.22
CA PHE A 31 -1.84 3.69 8.79
C PHE A 31 -1.57 5.13 9.27
N ILE A 32 -0.31 5.51 9.55
CA ILE A 32 0.00 6.88 10.03
C ILE A 32 1.09 7.55 9.21
N PHE A 33 2.23 6.91 9.02
CA PHE A 33 3.46 7.58 8.61
C PHE A 33 3.53 7.85 7.09
N PRO A 34 3.97 9.03 6.65
CA PRO A 34 3.89 9.40 5.22
C PRO A 34 5.08 8.93 4.37
N ILE A 35 6.12 8.31 4.96
CA ILE A 35 7.33 7.93 4.24
C ILE A 35 7.24 6.46 3.83
N PRO A 36 7.38 6.14 2.53
CA PRO A 36 7.28 4.76 2.06
C PRO A 36 8.43 3.89 2.58
N PRO A 37 8.19 2.59 2.89
CA PRO A 37 9.20 1.65 3.37
C PRO A 37 10.33 1.43 2.38
N ASP A 38 10.13 1.76 1.10
CA ASP A 38 11.11 1.66 0.02
C ASP A 38 12.42 2.36 0.39
N VAL A 39 12.33 3.48 1.14
CA VAL A 39 13.50 4.24 1.63
C VAL A 39 14.41 3.39 2.53
N ILE A 40 13.87 2.40 3.21
CA ILE A 40 14.63 1.46 4.06
C ILE A 40 14.94 0.17 3.31
N ILE A 41 13.99 -0.37 2.52
CA ILE A 41 14.17 -1.59 1.73
C ILE A 41 15.37 -1.46 0.79
N ILE A 42 15.49 -0.33 0.07
CA ILE A 42 16.55 -0.10 -0.92
C ILE A 42 17.94 -0.21 -0.28
N PRO A 43 18.35 0.60 0.72
CA PRO A 43 19.66 0.50 1.32
C PRO A 43 19.90 -0.82 2.05
N MET A 44 18.89 -1.44 2.64
CA MET A 44 19.01 -2.75 3.25
C MET A 44 19.32 -3.84 2.25
N THR A 45 18.63 -3.84 1.11
CA THR A 45 18.88 -4.83 0.05
C THR A 45 20.24 -4.61 -0.59
N ILE A 46 20.73 -3.36 -0.72
CA ILE A 46 22.10 -3.09 -1.17
C ILE A 46 23.12 -3.66 -0.20
N ALA A 47 22.92 -3.49 1.11
CA ALA A 47 23.83 -3.95 2.14
C ALA A 47 23.81 -5.48 2.32
N LYS A 48 22.66 -6.13 2.10
CA LYS A 48 22.44 -7.56 2.33
C LYS A 48 21.72 -8.21 1.16
N ARG A 49 22.34 -8.23 -0.02
CA ARG A 49 21.73 -8.69 -1.28
C ARG A 49 21.15 -10.09 -1.21
N GLN A 50 21.83 -11.03 -0.55
CA GLN A 50 21.37 -12.41 -0.41
C GLN A 50 20.10 -12.55 0.43
N GLU A 51 19.74 -11.53 1.19
CA GLU A 51 18.58 -11.53 2.07
C GLU A 51 17.36 -10.79 1.51
N TRP A 52 17.37 -10.44 0.22
CA TRP A 52 16.33 -9.63 -0.41
C TRP A 52 14.91 -10.21 -0.21
N ILE A 53 14.77 -11.54 -0.25
CA ILE A 53 13.50 -12.22 0.00
C ILE A 53 13.03 -11.97 1.44
N LYS A 54 13.93 -12.11 2.43
CA LYS A 54 13.60 -11.90 3.84
C LYS A 54 13.22 -10.43 4.11
N ILE A 55 13.92 -9.49 3.48
CA ILE A 55 13.64 -8.05 3.58
C ILE A 55 12.24 -7.75 3.02
N ALA A 56 11.93 -8.25 1.82
CA ALA A 56 10.61 -8.08 1.20
C ALA A 56 9.49 -8.71 2.02
N LEU A 57 9.71 -9.92 2.56
CA LEU A 57 8.74 -10.62 3.42
C LEU A 57 8.44 -9.84 4.69
N ILE A 58 9.47 -9.38 5.41
CA ILE A 58 9.29 -8.61 6.65
C ILE A 58 8.50 -7.32 6.37
N ALA A 59 8.86 -6.59 5.33
CA ALA A 59 8.15 -5.38 4.94
C ALA A 59 6.69 -5.68 4.58
N THR A 60 6.43 -6.74 3.82
CA THR A 60 5.08 -7.13 3.39
C THR A 60 4.20 -7.50 4.58
N VAL A 61 4.66 -8.44 5.41
CA VAL A 61 3.88 -8.91 6.56
C VAL A 61 3.60 -7.78 7.53
N ALA A 62 4.63 -7.00 7.88
CA ALA A 62 4.48 -5.87 8.79
C ALA A 62 3.53 -4.80 8.22
N SER A 63 3.62 -4.52 6.92
CA SER A 63 2.74 -3.56 6.24
C SER A 63 1.29 -4.02 6.22
N VAL A 64 1.02 -5.31 5.96
CA VAL A 64 -0.34 -5.85 5.99
C VAL A 64 -0.92 -5.84 7.40
N LEU A 65 -0.13 -6.17 8.42
CA LEU A 65 -0.57 -6.07 9.82
C LEU A 65 -0.89 -4.61 10.20
N GLY A 66 -0.08 -3.66 9.77
CA GLY A 66 -0.36 -2.23 9.95
C GLY A 66 -1.62 -1.77 9.19
N ALA A 67 -1.83 -2.29 7.98
CA ALA A 67 -3.04 -2.03 7.22
C ALA A 67 -4.30 -2.58 7.92
N CYS A 68 -4.23 -3.77 8.53
CA CYS A 68 -5.30 -4.31 9.35
C CYS A 68 -5.62 -3.40 10.54
N LEU A 69 -4.59 -2.85 11.21
CA LEU A 69 -4.82 -1.88 12.29
C LEU A 69 -5.51 -0.62 11.77
N GLY A 70 -5.08 -0.09 10.61
CA GLY A 70 -5.75 1.05 9.96
C GLY A 70 -7.21 0.74 9.62
N TYR A 71 -7.50 -0.47 9.15
CA TYR A 71 -8.85 -0.94 8.93
C TYR A 71 -9.67 -0.95 10.22
N PHE A 72 -9.14 -1.50 11.32
CA PHE A 72 -9.84 -1.51 12.61
C PHE A 72 -10.09 -0.12 13.16
N ILE A 73 -9.14 0.82 13.00
CA ILE A 73 -9.34 2.22 13.37
C ILE A 73 -10.54 2.79 12.59
N GLY A 74 -10.60 2.61 11.27
CA GLY A 74 -11.72 3.06 10.45
C GLY A 74 -13.05 2.43 10.84
N TYR A 75 -13.05 1.13 11.14
CA TYR A 75 -14.22 0.39 11.57
C TYR A 75 -14.80 0.91 12.91
N VAL A 76 -13.93 1.11 13.90
CA VAL A 76 -14.33 1.64 15.21
C VAL A 76 -14.81 3.08 15.08
N PHE A 77 -14.07 3.91 14.31
CA PHE A 77 -14.48 5.30 14.08
C PHE A 77 -15.85 5.42 13.44
N PHE A 78 -16.19 4.54 12.49
CA PHE A 78 -17.54 4.52 11.90
C PHE A 78 -18.61 4.22 12.93
N ASN A 79 -18.44 3.18 13.74
CA ASN A 79 -19.42 2.75 14.72
C ASN A 79 -19.64 3.75 15.85
N GLU A 80 -18.57 4.41 16.32
CA GLU A 80 -18.63 5.33 17.47
C GLU A 80 -19.03 6.77 17.08
N ILE A 81 -18.57 7.25 15.96
CA ILE A 81 -18.68 8.66 15.55
C ILE A 81 -19.37 8.79 14.19
N GLY A 82 -19.01 7.98 13.22
CA GLY A 82 -19.50 8.08 11.85
C GLY A 82 -21.00 8.00 11.74
N ILE A 83 -21.63 7.03 12.41
CA ILE A 83 -23.10 6.86 12.42
C ILE A 83 -23.77 8.14 12.91
N LYS A 84 -23.33 8.71 14.02
CA LYS A 84 -23.89 9.94 14.61
C LYS A 84 -23.79 11.15 13.67
N ILE A 85 -22.68 11.24 12.91
CA ILE A 85 -22.51 12.30 11.92
C ILE A 85 -23.49 12.12 10.77
N PHE A 86 -23.65 10.91 10.23
CA PHE A 86 -24.57 10.65 9.14
C PHE A 86 -26.02 10.88 9.55
N GLU A 87 -26.41 10.45 10.75
CA GLU A 87 -27.74 10.70 11.32
C GLU A 87 -28.01 12.21 11.47
N PHE A 88 -27.02 12.99 11.94
CA PHE A 88 -27.14 14.45 12.06
C PHE A 88 -27.41 15.12 10.71
N TYR A 89 -26.82 14.64 9.62
CA TYR A 89 -27.06 15.15 8.27
C TYR A 89 -28.23 14.45 7.54
N SER A 90 -28.99 13.60 8.23
CA SER A 90 -30.09 12.81 7.64
C SER A 90 -29.68 11.98 6.42
N VAL A 91 -28.46 11.46 6.43
CA VAL A 91 -27.91 10.58 5.40
C VAL A 91 -27.91 9.15 5.93
N ASP A 92 -28.31 8.17 5.10
CA ASP A 92 -28.21 6.76 5.48
C ASP A 92 -26.76 6.37 5.78
N PRO A 93 -26.44 5.99 7.03
CA PRO A 93 -25.07 5.63 7.40
C PRO A 93 -24.52 4.44 6.60
N TYR A 94 -25.38 3.56 6.13
CA TYR A 94 -25.01 2.33 5.43
C TYR A 94 -25.04 2.47 3.90
N PHE A 95 -25.37 3.65 3.36
CA PHE A 95 -25.43 3.90 1.92
C PHE A 95 -24.14 3.45 1.20
N TRP A 96 -22.97 3.89 1.69
CA TRP A 96 -21.69 3.52 1.10
C TRP A 96 -21.35 2.05 1.28
N LYS A 97 -21.68 1.47 2.44
CA LYS A 97 -21.52 0.04 2.69
C LYS A 97 -22.32 -0.77 1.67
N ASN A 98 -23.59 -0.46 1.49
CA ASN A 98 -24.46 -1.17 0.56
C ASN A 98 -23.99 -1.03 -0.88
N LYS A 99 -23.58 0.18 -1.29
CA LYS A 99 -23.08 0.44 -2.63
C LYS A 99 -21.77 -0.32 -2.91
N ILE A 100 -20.86 -0.39 -1.94
CA ILE A 100 -19.57 -1.08 -2.08
C ILE A 100 -19.74 -2.61 -1.98
N SER A 101 -20.76 -3.08 -1.26
CA SER A 101 -21.08 -4.51 -1.15
C SER A 101 -21.76 -5.09 -2.40
N SER A 102 -22.19 -4.26 -3.34
CA SER A 102 -22.64 -4.75 -4.66
C SER A 102 -21.48 -5.34 -5.45
N GLU A 103 -21.74 -6.27 -6.37
CA GLU A 103 -20.68 -6.92 -7.16
C GLU A 103 -19.76 -5.92 -7.87
N GLY A 104 -20.31 -4.90 -8.52
CA GLY A 104 -19.55 -3.81 -9.14
C GLY A 104 -18.77 -2.97 -8.12
N GLY A 105 -19.34 -2.73 -6.93
CA GLY A 105 -18.72 -1.99 -5.84
C GLY A 105 -17.50 -2.71 -5.25
N ILE A 106 -17.60 -4.03 -5.05
CA ILE A 106 -16.48 -4.86 -4.57
C ILE A 106 -15.31 -4.77 -5.53
N VAL A 107 -15.55 -4.98 -6.83
CA VAL A 107 -14.51 -4.92 -7.86
C VAL A 107 -13.87 -3.53 -7.94
N ALA A 108 -14.66 -2.46 -7.90
CA ALA A 108 -14.15 -1.10 -7.91
C ALA A 108 -13.28 -0.80 -6.69
N TRP A 109 -13.71 -1.23 -5.48
CA TRP A 109 -12.93 -1.02 -4.26
C TRP A 109 -11.63 -1.82 -4.23
N MET A 110 -11.66 -3.10 -4.66
CA MET A 110 -10.47 -3.93 -4.82
C MET A 110 -9.49 -3.30 -5.81
N THR A 111 -9.98 -2.73 -6.90
CA THR A 111 -9.16 -2.04 -7.90
C THR A 111 -8.48 -0.80 -7.31
N LEU A 112 -9.22 0.02 -6.54
CA LEU A 112 -8.65 1.18 -5.84
C LEU A 112 -7.57 0.77 -4.84
N LEU A 113 -7.82 -0.29 -4.05
CA LEU A 113 -6.84 -0.86 -3.13
C LEU A 113 -5.59 -1.35 -3.86
N ALA A 114 -5.77 -2.02 -5.01
CA ALA A 114 -4.67 -2.52 -5.82
C ALA A 114 -3.82 -1.36 -6.39
N ILE A 115 -4.47 -0.32 -6.90
CA ILE A 115 -3.79 0.88 -7.39
C ILE A 115 -2.96 1.52 -6.27
N ALA A 116 -3.56 1.78 -5.12
CA ALA A 116 -2.88 2.46 -4.02
C ALA A 116 -1.80 1.59 -3.37
N GLY A 117 -1.99 0.27 -3.29
CA GLY A 117 -1.01 -0.65 -2.74
C GLY A 117 0.27 -0.74 -3.58
N PHE A 118 0.14 -0.63 -4.90
CA PHE A 118 1.27 -0.69 -5.82
C PHE A 118 1.88 0.69 -6.14
N SER A 119 1.07 1.75 -6.17
CA SER A 119 1.50 3.10 -6.51
C SER A 119 2.04 3.87 -5.29
N PRO A 120 2.65 5.05 -5.47
CA PRO A 120 3.06 5.93 -4.37
C PRO A 120 1.88 6.67 -3.72
N LEU A 121 0.64 6.32 -4.06
CA LEU A 121 -0.55 6.91 -3.45
C LEU A 121 -0.61 6.57 -1.95
N PRO A 122 -1.24 7.43 -1.14
CA PRO A 122 -1.32 7.22 0.30
C PRO A 122 -2.26 6.04 0.63
N PHE A 123 -1.73 4.82 0.62
CA PHE A 123 -2.45 3.58 0.90
C PHE A 123 -3.22 3.61 2.23
N LYS A 124 -2.68 4.32 3.22
CA LYS A 124 -3.31 4.52 4.54
C LYS A 124 -4.73 5.11 4.49
N LEU A 125 -5.02 5.98 3.52
CA LEU A 125 -6.37 6.50 3.35
C LEU A 125 -7.35 5.39 3.01
N LEU A 126 -6.95 4.47 2.13
CA LEU A 126 -7.79 3.34 1.75
C LEU A 126 -7.86 2.26 2.83
N THR A 127 -6.83 2.09 3.66
CA THR A 127 -6.91 1.17 4.80
C THR A 127 -7.97 1.61 5.80
N ILE A 128 -7.94 2.87 6.20
CA ILE A 128 -8.93 3.45 7.14
C ILE A 128 -10.32 3.50 6.49
N SER A 129 -10.41 3.95 5.24
CA SER A 129 -11.70 4.01 4.53
C SER A 129 -12.31 2.62 4.31
N SER A 130 -11.50 1.58 4.11
CA SER A 130 -12.01 0.20 3.98
C SER A 130 -12.70 -0.27 5.27
N GLY A 131 -12.14 0.07 6.42
CA GLY A 131 -12.78 -0.18 7.71
C GLY A 131 -14.05 0.65 7.89
N PHE A 132 -13.98 1.94 7.55
CA PHE A 132 -15.11 2.86 7.65
C PHE A 132 -16.33 2.41 6.84
N VAL A 133 -16.14 1.92 5.61
CA VAL A 133 -17.22 1.40 4.75
C VAL A 133 -17.55 -0.07 5.01
N HIS A 134 -16.96 -0.70 6.02
CA HIS A 134 -17.12 -2.13 6.35
C HIS A 134 -16.82 -3.05 5.16
N PHE A 135 -15.81 -2.72 4.36
CA PHE A 135 -15.39 -3.58 3.25
C PHE A 135 -14.96 -4.96 3.79
N ASN A 136 -15.19 -6.02 3.02
CA ASN A 136 -14.87 -7.38 3.47
C ASN A 136 -13.38 -7.51 3.81
N LEU A 137 -13.09 -7.85 5.06
CA LEU A 137 -11.73 -7.93 5.61
C LEU A 137 -10.86 -8.96 4.87
N ALA A 138 -11.43 -10.10 4.44
CA ALA A 138 -10.66 -11.12 3.73
C ALA A 138 -10.18 -10.60 2.36
N TYR A 139 -11.05 -9.97 1.58
CA TYR A 139 -10.67 -9.34 0.32
C TYR A 139 -9.66 -8.23 0.54
N PHE A 140 -9.84 -7.40 1.57
CA PHE A 140 -8.88 -6.35 1.94
C PHE A 140 -7.48 -6.91 2.22
N ILE A 141 -7.37 -7.98 3.03
CA ILE A 141 -6.09 -8.60 3.37
C ILE A 141 -5.45 -9.21 2.12
N ILE A 142 -6.19 -9.96 1.31
CA ILE A 142 -5.67 -10.61 0.10
C ILE A 142 -5.13 -9.56 -0.88
N VAL A 143 -5.90 -8.52 -1.19
CA VAL A 143 -5.47 -7.47 -2.12
C VAL A 143 -4.29 -6.71 -1.57
N SER A 144 -4.29 -6.35 -0.28
CA SER A 144 -3.17 -5.68 0.39
C SER A 144 -1.89 -6.53 0.33
N LEU A 145 -2.00 -7.83 0.63
CA LEU A 145 -0.87 -8.76 0.59
C LEU A 145 -0.28 -8.87 -0.83
N LEU A 146 -1.14 -9.05 -1.83
CA LEU A 146 -0.71 -9.20 -3.21
C LEU A 146 -0.07 -7.91 -3.74
N THR A 147 -0.67 -6.76 -3.51
CA THR A 147 -0.21 -5.50 -4.10
C THR A 147 1.01 -4.93 -3.41
N ARG A 148 1.01 -4.87 -2.08
CA ARG A 148 2.19 -4.43 -1.31
C ARG A 148 3.32 -5.46 -1.39
N GLY A 149 2.98 -6.74 -1.35
CA GLY A 149 3.94 -7.83 -1.53
C GLY A 149 4.63 -7.74 -2.89
N SER A 150 3.88 -7.72 -3.98
CA SER A 150 4.45 -7.63 -5.32
C SER A 150 5.35 -6.39 -5.48
N ARG A 151 4.98 -5.24 -4.93
CA ARG A 151 5.81 -4.03 -4.94
C ARG A 151 7.12 -4.22 -4.19
N PHE A 152 7.07 -4.68 -2.93
CA PHE A 152 8.28 -4.83 -2.12
C PHE A 152 9.19 -5.93 -2.65
N PHE A 153 8.61 -7.05 -3.11
CA PHE A 153 9.37 -8.11 -3.76
C PHE A 153 10.01 -7.64 -5.06
N LEU A 154 9.29 -6.87 -5.89
CA LEU A 154 9.85 -6.32 -7.13
C LEU A 154 11.04 -5.40 -6.85
N ILE A 155 10.92 -4.48 -5.91
CA ILE A 155 11.99 -3.55 -5.53
C ILE A 155 13.20 -4.31 -4.98
N ALA A 156 12.97 -5.20 -4.02
CA ALA A 156 14.03 -5.98 -3.39
C ALA A 156 14.71 -6.93 -4.40
N PHE A 157 13.94 -7.57 -5.28
CA PHE A 157 14.48 -8.43 -6.36
C PHE A 157 15.37 -7.65 -7.32
N LEU A 158 14.89 -6.52 -7.83
CA LEU A 158 15.66 -5.69 -8.77
C LEU A 158 16.99 -5.23 -8.16
N ILE A 159 16.96 -4.80 -6.90
CA ILE A 159 18.18 -4.34 -6.22
C ILE A 159 19.07 -5.51 -5.82
N GLY A 160 18.49 -6.59 -5.34
CA GLY A 160 19.23 -7.80 -4.96
C GLY A 160 20.02 -8.40 -6.11
N ASN A 161 19.42 -8.50 -7.29
CA ASN A 161 20.08 -9.12 -8.47
C ASN A 161 20.94 -8.14 -9.27
N PHE A 162 20.48 -6.91 -9.50
CA PHE A 162 21.14 -5.96 -10.39
C PHE A 162 22.01 -4.91 -9.65
N GLY A 163 21.94 -4.87 -8.33
CA GLY A 163 22.81 -4.07 -7.47
C GLY A 163 22.63 -2.54 -7.55
N PRO A 164 23.67 -1.77 -7.12
CA PRO A 164 23.56 -0.30 -6.99
C PRO A 164 23.29 0.43 -8.30
N THR A 165 23.66 -0.15 -9.45
CA THR A 165 23.43 0.45 -10.77
C THR A 165 21.93 0.62 -11.04
N MET A 166 21.11 -0.30 -10.54
CA MET A 166 19.65 -0.19 -10.60
C MET A 166 19.07 0.89 -9.69
N LYS A 167 19.78 1.29 -8.62
CA LYS A 167 19.32 2.37 -7.75
C LYS A 167 19.07 3.66 -8.52
N ILE A 168 20.01 4.07 -9.38
CA ILE A 168 19.90 5.30 -10.18
C ILE A 168 18.76 5.20 -11.20
N LEU A 169 18.53 4.01 -11.76
CA LEU A 169 17.41 3.73 -12.67
C LEU A 169 16.08 3.71 -11.93
N ILE A 170 16.06 3.14 -10.73
CA ILE A 170 14.86 3.04 -9.89
C ILE A 170 14.46 4.42 -9.38
N GLU A 171 15.38 5.20 -8.78
CA GLU A 171 15.09 6.55 -8.27
C GLU A 171 14.63 7.52 -9.37
N LYS A 172 15.19 7.42 -10.59
CA LYS A 172 14.80 8.28 -11.72
C LYS A 172 13.58 7.77 -12.51
N LYS A 173 13.40 6.47 -12.61
CA LYS A 173 12.34 5.86 -13.45
C LYS A 173 11.16 5.31 -12.66
N LEU A 174 11.32 4.92 -11.37
CA LEU A 174 10.18 4.40 -10.60
C LEU A 174 9.09 5.45 -10.38
N LEU A 175 9.44 6.72 -10.14
CA LEU A 175 8.44 7.78 -10.08
C LEU A 175 7.69 7.91 -11.41
N LYS A 176 8.40 7.87 -12.55
CA LYS A 176 7.76 7.89 -13.87
C LYS A 176 7.00 6.58 -14.13
N LEU A 177 7.59 5.43 -13.82
CA LEU A 177 6.96 4.12 -14.04
C LEU A 177 5.72 3.93 -13.16
N SER A 178 5.77 4.31 -11.88
CA SER A 178 4.62 4.24 -10.99
C SER A 178 3.52 5.22 -11.40
N ILE A 179 3.86 6.40 -11.90
CA ILE A 179 2.87 7.33 -12.47
C ILE A 179 2.24 6.74 -13.74
N ILE A 180 3.04 6.17 -14.65
CA ILE A 180 2.55 5.54 -15.88
C ILE A 180 1.66 4.34 -15.54
N VAL A 181 2.09 3.46 -14.62
CA VAL A 181 1.31 2.31 -14.16
C VAL A 181 0.02 2.76 -13.49
N SER A 182 0.05 3.80 -12.65
CA SER A 182 -1.15 4.38 -12.04
C SER A 182 -2.12 4.94 -13.09
N ILE A 183 -1.62 5.63 -14.11
CA ILE A 183 -2.44 6.12 -15.22
C ILE A 183 -3.06 4.97 -16.02
N ILE A 184 -2.28 3.93 -16.33
CA ILE A 184 -2.78 2.72 -17.02
C ILE A 184 -3.87 2.05 -16.20
N ILE A 185 -3.68 1.90 -14.89
CA ILE A 185 -4.67 1.28 -14.00
C ILE A 185 -5.93 2.16 -13.89
N ILE A 186 -5.80 3.48 -13.82
CA ILE A 186 -6.95 4.39 -13.82
C ILE A 186 -7.72 4.30 -15.14
N ILE A 187 -7.03 4.28 -16.29
CA ILE A 187 -7.66 4.11 -17.60
C ILE A 187 -8.35 2.75 -17.68
N PHE A 188 -7.69 1.68 -17.22
CA PHE A 188 -8.28 0.35 -17.20
C PHE A 188 -9.51 0.28 -16.29
N ALA A 189 -9.43 0.85 -15.08
CA ALA A 189 -10.58 0.93 -14.16
C ALA A 189 -11.75 1.73 -14.78
N TYR A 190 -11.45 2.84 -15.47
CA TYR A 190 -12.46 3.62 -16.19
C TYR A 190 -13.11 2.83 -17.34
N LEU A 191 -12.31 2.08 -18.10
CA LEU A 191 -12.81 1.23 -19.18
C LEU A 191 -13.70 0.10 -18.66
N VAL A 192 -13.26 -0.55 -17.55
CA VAL A 192 -14.06 -1.60 -16.88
C VAL A 192 -15.36 -1.00 -16.33
N TYR A 193 -15.31 0.16 -15.69
CA TYR A 193 -16.51 0.86 -15.21
C TYR A 193 -17.48 1.19 -16.36
N LYS A 194 -16.97 1.75 -17.46
CA LYS A 194 -17.79 2.09 -18.64
C LYS A 194 -18.35 0.84 -19.32
N PHE A 195 -17.59 -0.25 -19.39
CA PHE A 195 -18.05 -1.53 -19.92
C PHE A 195 -19.19 -2.10 -19.08
N LEU A 196 -19.03 -2.10 -17.74
CA LEU A 196 -20.05 -2.58 -16.80
C LEU A 196 -21.33 -1.72 -16.84
N THR A 197 -21.19 -0.40 -16.92
CA THR A 197 -22.38 0.49 -17.03
C THR A 197 -23.11 0.31 -18.33
N ASN A 198 -22.41 0.11 -19.47
CA ASN A 198 -23.05 -0.14 -20.76
C ASN A 198 -23.64 -1.56 -20.91
N PHE A 199 -23.24 -2.51 -20.06
CA PHE A 199 -23.75 -3.88 -20.10
C PHE A 199 -24.95 -4.09 -19.15
N LEU A 200 -25.15 -3.17 -18.16
CA LEU A 200 -26.19 -3.23 -17.15
C LEU A 200 -27.36 -2.24 -17.44
N THR A 201 -27.25 -1.40 -18.47
CA THR A 201 -28.34 -0.61 -19.06
C THR A 201 -28.80 -1.20 -20.38
#